data_dd169c1fe9693c3af34f3cefe7739069
#
_entry.id   dd169c1fe9693c3af34f3cefe7739069
#
_cell.length_a   1.000
_cell.length_b   1.000
_cell.length_c   1.000
_cell.angle_alpha   90.00
_cell.angle_beta   90.00
_cell.angle_gamma   90.00
#
_symmetry.space_group_name_H-M   'P 1'
#
loop_
_entity.id
_entity.type
_entity.pdbx_description
1 polymer ?
#
loop_
_entity_poly.entity_id
_entity_poly.type
_entity_poly.pdbx_seq_one_letter_code
_entity_poly.pdbx_strand_id
1 'polypeptide(L)'
;MTEEKSSAFRARLIGVADNSVTMEVLDGEARNSDELVFCGSAQTRKVLSLCDHNSHIMAELESPIEAQAGEIIARSVERPEYVDQFEAEIFWMSEQEMLPGRSYSLICAGQSVEATISKLKYKVEEKSGKHIAANSIALDETFIANLSLDHNIAFDPGSSGLETSRFELRSSDFKVLARGEIRHSLRRASNVHWQALAVDKIARSKLKNQTPKIIWLTGLSGSGKSTIANIIEKKLLAMGKHAYLLDGDNVRHGLNKDLGFTAADRVENIRRIAEASKLMLDAGLIVIASFISPFRAERRMARSLFEEDEFVEVHVDASLAICEERDPKGLYKKVRRGAIRNFTGFDSPYDRPENPEIRIDTETVSAEEAAIRIIDYL
;
A
#
# COMPACT_ATOMS: atom_id res chain seq x y z
N MET A 1 26.05 35.40 24.38
CA MET A 1 25.07 34.44 24.92
C MET A 1 24.20 34.00 23.76
N THR A 2 24.56 32.89 23.15
CA THR A 2 23.73 32.22 22.12
C THR A 2 22.63 31.53 22.88
N GLU A 3 21.37 31.99 22.70
CA GLU A 3 20.22 31.21 23.13
C GLU A 3 20.25 29.89 22.38
N GLU A 4 20.55 28.79 23.09
CA GLU A 4 20.25 27.45 22.64
C GLU A 4 18.75 27.41 22.38
N LYS A 5 18.33 27.35 21.12
CA LYS A 5 16.98 27.01 20.77
C LYS A 5 16.71 25.63 21.35
N SER A 6 15.98 25.58 22.48
CA SER A 6 15.47 24.34 23.03
C SER A 6 14.72 23.62 21.90
N SER A 7 15.19 22.43 21.53
CA SER A 7 14.48 21.61 20.55
C SER A 7 13.08 21.26 21.07
N ALA A 8 12.12 21.16 20.19
CA ALA A 8 10.76 20.78 20.59
C ALA A 8 10.78 19.38 21.21
N PHE A 9 10.01 19.18 22.29
CA PHE A 9 9.95 17.88 22.94
C PHE A 9 9.17 16.86 22.10
N ARG A 10 9.81 15.73 21.82
CA ARG A 10 9.20 14.56 21.17
C ARG A 10 9.61 13.30 21.91
N ALA A 11 8.61 12.45 22.18
CA ALA A 11 8.84 11.14 22.77
C ALA A 11 7.94 10.10 22.14
N ARG A 12 8.30 8.84 22.25
CA ARG A 12 7.50 7.70 21.83
C ARG A 12 6.97 6.98 23.05
N LEU A 13 5.67 6.71 23.08
CA LEU A 13 5.02 5.94 24.16
C LEU A 13 5.46 4.48 24.10
N ILE A 14 6.00 3.98 25.20
CA ILE A 14 6.39 2.57 25.38
C ILE A 14 5.30 1.79 26.08
N GLY A 15 4.67 2.37 27.10
CA GLY A 15 3.62 1.71 27.84
C GLY A 15 2.84 2.64 28.75
N VAL A 16 1.66 2.19 29.14
CA VAL A 16 0.73 2.90 30.05
C VAL A 16 0.45 1.99 31.22
N ALA A 17 0.50 2.53 32.43
CA ALA A 17 0.12 1.84 33.66
C ALA A 17 -0.63 2.81 34.60
N ASP A 18 -1.92 2.64 34.74
CA ASP A 18 -2.79 3.55 35.51
C ASP A 18 -2.59 5.04 35.08
N ASN A 19 -2.10 5.86 36.01
CA ASN A 19 -1.81 7.28 35.77
C ASN A 19 -0.36 7.53 35.31
N SER A 20 0.41 6.50 34.99
CA SER A 20 1.80 6.66 34.58
C SER A 20 2.03 6.17 33.16
N VAL A 21 2.93 6.85 32.47
CA VAL A 21 3.38 6.49 31.11
C VAL A 21 4.89 6.33 31.10
N THR A 22 5.36 5.31 30.41
CA THR A 22 6.79 5.14 30.11
C THR A 22 7.02 5.56 28.67
N MET A 23 8.00 6.44 28.46
CA MET A 23 8.29 7.00 27.14
C MET A 23 9.78 7.01 26.84
N GLU A 24 10.12 6.84 25.58
CA GLU A 24 11.46 7.04 25.02
C GLU A 24 11.54 8.45 24.45
N VAL A 25 12.49 9.25 24.92
CA VAL A 25 12.69 10.59 24.40
C VAL A 25 13.43 10.52 23.06
N LEU A 26 12.85 11.15 22.05
CA LEU A 26 13.42 11.28 20.71
C LEU A 26 14.14 12.62 20.55
N ASP A 27 13.52 13.71 21.01
CA ASP A 27 14.04 15.06 20.93
C ASP A 27 13.60 15.90 22.14
N GLY A 28 14.43 16.85 22.54
CA GLY A 28 14.11 17.82 23.60
C GLY A 28 13.98 17.23 24.98
N GLU A 29 13.33 17.94 25.89
CA GLU A 29 13.16 17.58 27.30
C GLU A 29 11.73 17.82 27.76
N ALA A 30 11.15 16.89 28.52
CA ALA A 30 9.90 17.11 29.27
C ALA A 30 10.19 17.74 30.62
N ARG A 31 9.24 18.51 31.14
CA ARG A 31 9.34 19.17 32.44
C ARG A 31 8.10 18.87 33.29
N ASN A 32 8.26 18.92 34.60
CA ASN A 32 7.13 18.90 35.50
C ASN A 32 6.17 20.05 35.18
N SER A 33 4.90 19.77 35.22
CA SER A 33 3.78 20.69 34.86
C SER A 33 3.62 20.92 33.35
N ASP A 34 4.40 20.30 32.48
CA ASP A 34 4.12 20.32 31.03
C ASP A 34 2.77 19.65 30.78
N GLU A 35 2.05 20.18 29.78
CA GLU A 35 0.86 19.57 29.25
C GLU A 35 1.26 18.77 28.01
N LEU A 36 1.14 17.44 28.12
CA LEU A 36 1.53 16.52 27.05
C LEU A 36 0.31 16.10 26.23
N VAL A 37 0.45 16.07 24.90
CA VAL A 37 -0.52 15.54 23.96
C VAL A 37 -0.02 14.21 23.40
N PHE A 38 -0.90 13.22 23.38
CA PHE A 38 -0.72 11.90 22.78
C PHE A 38 -1.34 11.96 21.38
N CYS A 39 -0.51 11.95 20.34
CA CYS A 39 -0.93 12.36 19.01
C CYS A 39 -1.95 11.42 18.37
N GLY A 40 -1.87 10.12 18.61
CA GLY A 40 -2.81 9.13 18.08
C GLY A 40 -4.20 9.22 18.70
N SER A 41 -4.28 9.20 20.03
CA SER A 41 -5.52 9.32 20.79
C SER A 41 -6.05 10.75 20.91
N ALA A 42 -5.23 11.74 20.53
CA ALA A 42 -5.49 13.18 20.69
C ALA A 42 -5.80 13.62 22.13
N GLN A 43 -5.51 12.78 23.13
CA GLN A 43 -5.72 13.10 24.54
C GLN A 43 -4.58 13.98 25.07
N THR A 44 -4.90 14.86 26.01
CA THR A 44 -3.93 15.75 26.64
C THR A 44 -3.95 15.56 28.15
N ARG A 45 -2.78 15.49 28.78
CA ARG A 45 -2.62 15.32 30.24
C ARG A 45 -1.49 16.18 30.76
N LYS A 46 -1.66 16.66 31.98
CA LYS A 46 -0.63 17.39 32.69
C LYS A 46 0.30 16.42 33.42
N VAL A 47 1.59 16.68 33.34
CA VAL A 47 2.64 15.95 34.04
C VAL A 47 2.71 16.41 35.48
N LEU A 48 2.60 15.50 36.43
CA LEU A 48 2.75 15.74 37.85
C LEU A 48 4.22 15.56 38.29
N SER A 49 4.85 14.48 37.85
CA SER A 49 6.24 14.17 38.15
C SER A 49 6.91 13.40 37.01
N LEU A 50 8.22 13.53 36.91
CA LEU A 50 9.09 12.82 35.96
C LEU A 50 10.17 12.07 36.71
N CYS A 51 10.43 10.84 36.33
CA CYS A 51 11.48 10.00 36.86
C CYS A 51 12.26 9.32 35.74
N ASP A 52 13.58 9.39 35.76
CA ASP A 52 14.43 8.64 34.85
C ASP A 52 14.46 7.17 35.22
N HIS A 53 14.24 6.30 34.25
CA HIS A 53 14.27 4.86 34.43
C HIS A 53 14.94 4.18 33.23
N ASN A 54 16.20 3.75 33.38
CA ASN A 54 16.92 2.91 32.41
C ASN A 54 16.79 3.36 30.93
N SER A 55 17.22 4.53 30.56
CA SER A 55 17.10 5.11 29.21
C SER A 55 15.68 5.55 28.78
N HIS A 56 14.69 5.41 29.62
CA HIS A 56 13.32 5.90 29.40
C HIS A 56 12.94 6.90 30.49
N ILE A 57 11.93 7.70 30.22
CA ILE A 57 11.33 8.59 31.23
C ILE A 57 9.97 8.02 31.60
N MET A 58 9.72 7.93 32.89
CA MET A 58 8.39 7.67 33.42
C MET A 58 7.76 8.99 33.85
N ALA A 59 6.58 9.29 33.35
CA ALA A 59 5.79 10.45 33.72
C ALA A 59 4.53 10.01 34.48
N GLU A 60 4.30 10.62 35.66
CA GLU A 60 3.02 10.53 36.36
C GLU A 60 2.10 11.64 35.85
N LEU A 61 0.90 11.28 35.44
CA LEU A 61 -0.10 12.16 34.85
C LEU A 61 -1.22 12.48 35.85
N GLU A 62 -1.89 13.61 35.67
CA GLU A 62 -2.99 14.05 36.51
C GLU A 62 -4.21 13.10 36.52
N SER A 63 -4.35 12.28 35.46
CA SER A 63 -5.43 11.29 35.33
C SER A 63 -5.06 10.20 34.32
N PRO A 64 -5.73 9.02 34.35
CA PRO A 64 -5.49 7.93 33.42
C PRO A 64 -5.62 8.37 31.95
N ILE A 65 -4.94 7.62 31.07
CA ILE A 65 -4.98 7.84 29.64
C ILE A 65 -5.20 6.53 28.90
N GLU A 66 -5.98 6.60 27.83
CA GLU A 66 -6.12 5.52 26.87
C GLU A 66 -5.30 5.87 25.62
N ALA A 67 -4.07 5.38 25.56
CA ALA A 67 -3.15 5.59 24.44
C ALA A 67 -2.42 4.28 24.13
N GLN A 68 -2.00 4.12 22.87
CA GLN A 68 -1.35 2.90 22.40
C GLN A 68 0.17 3.06 22.36
N ALA A 69 0.89 2.00 22.69
CA ALA A 69 2.34 1.97 22.52
C ALA A 69 2.72 2.30 21.06
N GLY A 70 3.75 3.11 20.90
CA GLY A 70 4.18 3.64 19.59
C GLY A 70 3.63 5.04 19.25
N GLU A 71 2.62 5.55 19.97
CA GLU A 71 2.16 6.93 19.77
C GLU A 71 3.27 7.94 20.07
N ILE A 72 3.31 9.00 19.27
CA ILE A 72 4.20 10.14 19.55
C ILE A 72 3.55 11.07 20.58
N ILE A 73 4.38 11.47 21.54
CA ILE A 73 4.04 12.40 22.61
C ILE A 73 4.77 13.71 22.35
N ALA A 74 4.08 14.83 22.53
CA ALA A 74 4.63 16.16 22.40
C ALA A 74 4.06 17.09 23.48
N ARG A 75 4.66 18.28 23.68
CA ARG A 75 3.99 19.33 24.41
C ARG A 75 2.80 19.87 23.61
N SER A 76 1.68 20.15 24.29
CA SER A 76 0.44 20.59 23.64
C SER A 76 0.62 21.86 22.81
N VAL A 77 1.54 22.75 23.23
CA VAL A 77 1.89 24.01 22.55
C VAL A 77 2.81 23.84 21.34
N GLU A 78 3.44 22.67 21.17
CA GLU A 78 4.38 22.32 20.10
C GLU A 78 3.91 21.06 19.36
N ARG A 79 2.62 20.93 19.18
CA ARG A 79 2.00 19.72 18.60
C ARG A 79 2.50 19.47 17.18
N PRO A 80 3.00 18.26 16.86
CA PRO A 80 3.33 17.85 15.50
C PRO A 80 2.07 17.75 14.62
N GLU A 81 2.26 17.69 13.32
CA GLU A 81 1.19 17.36 12.38
C GLU A 81 0.80 15.88 12.49
N TYR A 82 -0.48 15.56 12.36
CA TYR A 82 -1.00 14.19 12.42
C TYR A 82 -1.92 13.93 11.25
N VAL A 83 -1.34 13.42 10.16
CA VAL A 83 -2.03 13.22 8.87
C VAL A 83 -1.55 11.96 8.15
N ASP A 84 -2.27 11.58 7.10
CA ASP A 84 -2.01 10.43 6.24
C ASP A 84 -1.36 10.80 4.89
N GLN A 85 -1.00 12.08 4.67
CA GLN A 85 -0.39 12.51 3.42
C GLN A 85 0.61 13.64 3.61
N PHE A 86 1.74 13.53 2.95
CA PHE A 86 2.78 14.57 2.94
C PHE A 86 3.61 14.56 1.66
N GLU A 87 4.29 15.68 1.41
CA GLU A 87 5.36 15.78 0.43
C GLU A 87 6.70 15.51 1.12
N ALA A 88 7.56 14.76 0.47
CA ALA A 88 8.89 14.47 0.99
C ALA A 88 9.96 14.56 -0.10
N GLU A 89 11.18 14.84 0.36
CA GLU A 89 12.41 14.63 -0.38
C GLU A 89 12.97 13.25 -0.03
N ILE A 90 13.28 12.45 -1.04
CA ILE A 90 13.59 11.03 -0.87
C ILE A 90 14.86 10.70 -1.66
N PHE A 91 15.82 10.05 -1.01
CA PHE A 91 17.01 9.46 -1.62
C PHE A 91 16.79 7.95 -1.79
N TRP A 92 16.87 7.48 -3.04
CA TRP A 92 16.64 6.09 -3.38
C TRP A 92 17.92 5.26 -3.34
N MET A 93 17.95 4.18 -2.57
CA MET A 93 19.15 3.38 -2.26
C MET A 93 19.07 1.95 -2.81
N SER A 94 18.04 1.62 -3.58
CA SER A 94 17.82 0.28 -4.10
C SER A 94 18.16 0.18 -5.58
N GLU A 95 18.76 -0.95 -5.99
CA GLU A 95 18.96 -1.28 -7.41
C GLU A 95 17.62 -1.47 -8.15
N GLN A 96 16.58 -1.86 -7.42
CA GLN A 96 15.23 -1.94 -7.97
C GLN A 96 14.66 -0.54 -8.15
N GLU A 97 14.25 -0.23 -9.38
CA GLU A 97 13.68 1.06 -9.75
C GLU A 97 12.41 1.37 -8.93
N MET A 98 12.32 2.60 -8.40
CA MET A 98 11.10 3.09 -7.76
C MET A 98 10.04 3.41 -8.81
N LEU A 99 8.83 2.91 -8.59
CA LEU A 99 7.67 3.14 -9.44
C LEU A 99 6.55 3.80 -8.61
N PRO A 100 5.93 4.89 -9.09
CA PRO A 100 4.74 5.46 -8.45
C PRO A 100 3.60 4.45 -8.33
N GLY A 101 2.80 4.56 -7.27
CA GLY A 101 1.69 3.66 -6.99
C GLY A 101 2.06 2.37 -6.27
N ARG A 102 3.35 2.05 -6.12
CA ARG A 102 3.83 0.91 -5.33
C ARG A 102 3.80 1.25 -3.84
N SER A 103 3.40 0.27 -3.01
CA SER A 103 3.41 0.39 -1.56
C SER A 103 4.73 -0.07 -0.96
N TYR A 104 5.13 0.59 0.13
CA TYR A 104 6.33 0.35 0.91
C TYR A 104 5.98 0.45 2.40
N SER A 105 6.70 -0.28 3.25
CA SER A 105 6.61 -0.04 4.69
C SER A 105 7.41 1.22 5.03
N LEU A 106 6.75 2.22 5.62
CA LEU A 106 7.36 3.47 6.07
C LEU A 106 7.58 3.41 7.57
N ILE A 107 8.80 3.72 7.99
CA ILE A 107 9.18 3.84 9.41
C ILE A 107 9.57 5.28 9.69
N CYS A 108 8.81 5.96 10.57
CA CYS A 108 9.08 7.33 11.02
C CYS A 108 9.04 7.38 12.55
N ALA A 109 10.16 7.69 13.20
CA ALA A 109 10.26 7.77 14.66
C ALA A 109 9.65 6.53 15.39
N GLY A 110 9.82 5.34 14.80
CA GLY A 110 9.27 4.07 15.31
C GLY A 110 7.80 3.81 14.99
N GLN A 111 7.07 4.75 14.40
CA GLN A 111 5.76 4.51 13.80
C GLN A 111 5.94 3.72 12.49
N SER A 112 5.20 2.65 12.30
CA SER A 112 5.25 1.79 11.10
C SER A 112 3.91 1.78 10.40
N VAL A 113 3.88 2.19 9.13
CA VAL A 113 2.68 2.29 8.31
C VAL A 113 2.97 1.89 6.86
N GLU A 114 1.94 1.47 6.12
CA GLU A 114 2.06 1.28 4.67
C GLU A 114 1.95 2.62 3.95
N ALA A 115 2.94 2.93 3.12
CA ALA A 115 3.03 4.16 2.35
C ALA A 115 3.05 3.88 0.85
N THR A 116 2.26 4.62 0.10
CA THR A 116 2.27 4.61 -1.36
C THR A 116 2.80 5.94 -1.88
N ILE A 117 3.76 5.90 -2.79
CA ILE A 117 4.19 7.09 -3.53
C ILE A 117 3.08 7.43 -4.54
N SER A 118 2.18 8.31 -4.13
CA SER A 118 0.97 8.64 -4.89
C SER A 118 1.25 9.54 -6.11
N LYS A 119 2.33 10.33 -6.06
CA LYS A 119 2.75 11.20 -7.15
C LYS A 119 4.24 11.48 -7.10
N LEU A 120 4.97 11.07 -8.12
CA LEU A 120 6.34 11.54 -8.38
C LEU A 120 6.26 12.94 -9.00
N LYS A 121 6.88 13.94 -8.38
CA LYS A 121 6.87 15.32 -8.88
C LYS A 121 8.00 15.56 -9.85
N TYR A 122 9.23 15.34 -9.40
CA TYR A 122 10.45 15.51 -10.19
C TYR A 122 11.64 14.88 -9.45
N LYS A 123 12.67 14.54 -10.17
CA LYS A 123 13.98 14.23 -9.59
C LYS A 123 14.86 15.47 -9.54
N VAL A 124 15.77 15.49 -8.57
CA VAL A 124 16.72 16.58 -8.34
C VAL A 124 18.07 16.15 -8.89
N GLU A 125 18.63 16.93 -9.80
CA GLU A 125 19.98 16.69 -10.29
C GLU A 125 21.00 17.17 -9.25
N GLU A 126 21.79 16.25 -8.67
CA GLU A 126 22.70 16.56 -7.56
C GLU A 126 23.66 17.73 -7.84
N LYS A 127 24.20 17.82 -9.07
CA LYS A 127 25.21 18.83 -9.41
C LYS A 127 24.65 20.23 -9.62
N SER A 128 23.44 20.35 -10.10
CA SER A 128 22.85 21.63 -10.49
C SER A 128 21.64 22.04 -9.68
N GLY A 129 21.06 21.12 -8.87
CA GLY A 129 19.80 21.32 -8.15
C GLY A 129 18.60 21.46 -9.07
N LYS A 130 18.74 21.17 -10.37
CA LYS A 130 17.64 21.30 -11.35
C LYS A 130 16.60 20.23 -11.17
N HIS A 131 15.35 20.62 -11.39
CA HIS A 131 14.19 19.72 -11.38
C HIS A 131 14.02 19.07 -12.75
N ILE A 132 14.05 17.75 -12.80
CA ILE A 132 13.91 16.96 -14.03
C ILE A 132 12.64 16.10 -13.91
N ALA A 133 11.78 16.18 -14.93
CA ALA A 133 10.60 15.32 -15.00
C ALA A 133 11.03 13.84 -15.10
N ALA A 134 10.43 12.98 -14.30
CA ALA A 134 10.71 11.54 -14.29
C ALA A 134 9.43 10.74 -14.03
N ASN A 135 9.38 9.53 -14.57
CA ASN A 135 8.29 8.58 -14.32
C ASN A 135 8.72 7.43 -13.39
N SER A 136 10.01 7.31 -13.13
CA SER A 136 10.62 6.33 -12.24
C SER A 136 11.94 6.88 -11.71
N ILE A 137 12.48 6.27 -10.66
CA ILE A 137 13.73 6.69 -10.01
C ILE A 137 14.66 5.49 -9.91
N ALA A 138 15.91 5.69 -10.34
CA ALA A 138 16.97 4.70 -10.27
C ALA A 138 17.78 4.81 -8.96
N LEU A 139 18.70 3.86 -8.75
CA LEU A 139 19.65 3.87 -7.64
C LEU A 139 20.40 5.21 -7.56
N ASP A 140 20.63 5.70 -6.33
CA ASP A 140 21.36 6.92 -5.98
C ASP A 140 20.74 8.22 -6.55
N GLU A 141 19.44 8.22 -6.85
CA GLU A 141 18.74 9.42 -7.26
C GLU A 141 17.91 10.04 -6.11
N THR A 142 17.91 11.37 -6.03
CA THR A 142 17.06 12.15 -5.12
C THR A 142 15.84 12.68 -5.86
N PHE A 143 14.68 12.63 -5.25
CA PHE A 143 13.43 13.07 -5.85
C PHE A 143 12.44 13.64 -4.84
N ILE A 144 11.49 14.40 -5.33
CA ILE A 144 10.35 14.93 -4.57
C ILE A 144 9.09 14.18 -4.97
N ALA A 145 8.37 13.69 -3.97
CA ALA A 145 7.15 12.94 -4.17
C ALA A 145 6.09 13.23 -3.10
N ASN A 146 4.84 12.97 -3.45
CA ASN A 146 3.75 12.90 -2.50
C ASN A 146 3.59 11.45 -2.05
N LEU A 147 3.47 11.25 -0.74
CA LEU A 147 3.16 9.96 -0.14
C LEU A 147 1.74 9.99 0.43
N SER A 148 1.07 8.86 0.33
CA SER A 148 -0.21 8.57 0.99
C SER A 148 -0.03 7.35 1.85
N LEU A 149 -0.46 7.43 3.10
CA LEU A 149 -0.34 6.40 4.13
C LEU A 149 -1.68 5.71 4.35
N ASP A 150 -1.66 4.49 4.86
CA ASP A 150 -2.87 3.75 5.27
C ASP A 150 -3.44 4.27 6.61
N HIS A 151 -2.58 4.85 7.47
CA HIS A 151 -2.95 5.46 8.76
C HIS A 151 -2.25 6.80 8.95
N ASN A 152 -2.81 7.65 9.83
CA ASN A 152 -2.15 8.88 10.22
C ASN A 152 -0.89 8.60 11.02
N ILE A 153 0.16 9.40 10.80
CA ILE A 153 1.34 9.45 11.66
C ILE A 153 1.57 10.86 12.17
N ALA A 154 2.22 10.95 13.34
CA ALA A 154 2.69 12.22 13.87
C ALA A 154 4.08 12.51 13.30
N PHE A 155 4.27 13.70 12.71
CA PHE A 155 5.55 14.11 12.14
C PHE A 155 5.75 15.62 12.22
N ASP A 156 6.98 16.03 12.08
CA ASP A 156 7.41 17.43 11.94
C ASP A 156 8.00 17.68 10.55
N PRO A 157 7.96 18.92 10.02
CA PRO A 157 8.63 19.24 8.76
C PRO A 157 10.15 19.14 8.91
N GLY A 158 10.86 18.79 7.83
CA GLY A 158 12.31 18.60 7.80
C GLY A 158 13.11 19.83 8.27
N SER A 159 12.58 21.04 8.05
CA SER A 159 13.13 22.26 8.58
C SER A 159 13.26 22.30 10.11
N SER A 160 12.57 21.41 10.82
CA SER A 160 12.68 21.27 12.29
C SER A 160 13.96 20.56 12.74
N GLY A 161 14.51 19.67 11.92
CA GLY A 161 15.65 18.81 12.24
C GLY A 161 15.36 17.71 13.26
N LEU A 162 14.10 17.51 13.65
CA LEU A 162 13.67 16.52 14.63
C LEU A 162 13.68 15.09 14.04
N GLU A 163 13.75 14.08 14.91
CA GLU A 163 13.69 12.66 14.51
C GLU A 163 12.38 12.33 13.77
N THR A 164 11.28 12.94 14.20
CA THR A 164 9.96 12.82 13.57
C THR A 164 9.86 13.45 12.18
N SER A 165 10.89 14.13 11.69
CA SER A 165 10.93 14.67 10.32
C SER A 165 11.48 13.70 9.28
N ARG A 166 12.08 12.58 9.73
CA ARG A 166 12.80 11.62 8.86
C ARG A 166 12.11 10.27 8.85
N PHE A 167 12.24 9.60 7.73
CA PHE A 167 11.68 8.24 7.59
C PHE A 167 12.55 7.35 6.71
N GLU A 168 12.33 6.05 6.83
CA GLU A 168 12.84 5.03 5.91
C GLU A 168 11.69 4.36 5.17
N LEU A 169 11.88 4.10 3.88
CA LEU A 169 11.02 3.18 3.12
C LEU A 169 11.69 1.81 3.07
N ARG A 170 10.95 0.79 3.41
CA ARG A 170 11.42 -0.59 3.43
C ARG A 170 10.59 -1.49 2.53
N SER A 171 11.22 -2.52 2.03
CA SER A 171 10.54 -3.61 1.32
C SER A 171 9.83 -4.55 2.30
N SER A 172 9.03 -5.47 1.78
CA SER A 172 8.35 -6.50 2.58
C SER A 172 9.29 -7.46 3.32
N ASP A 173 10.56 -7.58 2.90
CA ASP A 173 11.63 -8.30 3.58
C ASP A 173 12.49 -7.38 4.47
N PHE A 174 11.95 -6.23 4.87
CA PHE A 174 12.54 -5.24 5.80
C PHE A 174 13.85 -4.60 5.35
N LYS A 175 14.26 -4.74 4.09
CA LYS A 175 15.40 -4.01 3.55
C LYS A 175 15.07 -2.53 3.38
N VAL A 176 16.00 -1.66 3.77
CA VAL A 176 15.89 -0.21 3.51
C VAL A 176 16.08 0.03 2.02
N LEU A 177 15.07 0.62 1.39
CA LEU A 177 15.06 0.97 -0.03
C LEU A 177 15.35 2.46 -0.25
N ALA A 178 14.92 3.31 0.70
CA ALA A 178 15.13 4.74 0.62
C ALA A 178 15.12 5.39 2.01
N ARG A 179 15.68 6.58 2.09
CA ARG A 179 15.54 7.50 3.21
C ARG A 179 14.93 8.79 2.74
N GLY A 180 14.09 9.38 3.57
CA GLY A 180 13.40 10.61 3.22
C GLY A 180 13.28 11.58 4.37
N GLU A 181 13.02 12.83 4.00
CA GLU A 181 12.72 13.94 4.90
C GLU A 181 11.39 14.57 4.50
N ILE A 182 10.50 14.73 5.47
CA ILE A 182 9.14 15.25 5.24
C ILE A 182 9.21 16.75 5.07
N ARG A 183 8.76 17.29 3.94
CA ARG A 183 8.78 18.72 3.65
C ARG A 183 7.60 19.46 4.27
N HIS A 184 6.39 18.96 4.05
CA HIS A 184 5.15 19.51 4.60
C HIS A 184 4.00 18.52 4.41
N SER A 185 2.96 18.66 5.22
CA SER A 185 1.71 17.91 5.07
C SER A 185 0.97 18.31 3.78
N LEU A 186 0.32 17.33 3.17
CA LEU A 186 -0.64 17.58 2.11
C LEU A 186 -2.03 17.55 2.75
N ARG A 187 -2.61 18.73 2.94
CA ARG A 187 -3.99 18.79 3.44
C ARG A 187 -4.91 18.20 2.38
N ARG A 188 -5.41 17.00 2.59
CA ARG A 188 -6.69 16.62 2.02
C ARG A 188 -7.70 17.66 2.51
N ALA A 189 -8.68 17.96 1.67
CA ALA A 189 -9.82 18.73 2.18
C ALA A 189 -10.24 18.05 3.49
N SER A 190 -10.14 18.78 4.60
CA SER A 190 -10.42 18.32 5.98
C SER A 190 -11.85 17.77 6.15
N ASN A 191 -12.61 17.69 5.06
CA ASN A 191 -14.02 17.33 4.98
C ASN A 191 -14.23 15.89 4.50
N VAL A 192 -13.18 15.09 4.24
CA VAL A 192 -13.33 13.67 3.88
C VAL A 192 -13.32 12.85 5.16
N HIS A 193 -14.50 12.57 5.69
CA HIS A 193 -14.70 11.67 6.82
C HIS A 193 -15.29 10.36 6.34
N TRP A 194 -14.85 9.25 6.92
CA TRP A 194 -15.52 7.98 6.70
C TRP A 194 -16.94 8.07 7.25
N GLN A 195 -17.93 7.87 6.37
CA GLN A 195 -19.33 7.84 6.78
C GLN A 195 -19.75 6.40 7.02
N ALA A 196 -20.14 6.07 8.24
CA ALA A 196 -20.75 4.79 8.54
C ALA A 196 -22.12 4.71 7.83
N LEU A 197 -22.25 3.74 6.93
CA LEU A 197 -23.48 3.51 6.18
C LEU A 197 -24.35 2.48 6.92
N ALA A 198 -25.67 2.69 6.91
CA ALA A 198 -26.63 1.77 7.53
C ALA A 198 -26.74 0.42 6.79
N VAL A 199 -26.37 0.39 5.51
CA VAL A 199 -26.35 -0.85 4.70
C VAL A 199 -24.88 -1.23 4.48
N ASP A 200 -24.47 -2.32 5.08
CA ASP A 200 -23.10 -2.85 5.04
C ASP A 200 -22.93 -4.03 4.06
N LYS A 201 -21.72 -4.54 3.95
CA LYS A 201 -21.34 -5.72 3.15
C LYS A 201 -22.16 -6.95 3.55
N ILE A 202 -22.39 -7.13 4.86
CA ILE A 202 -23.10 -8.29 5.40
C ILE A 202 -24.57 -8.27 4.94
N ALA A 203 -25.25 -7.13 5.06
CA ALA A 203 -26.63 -6.97 4.62
C ALA A 203 -26.79 -7.22 3.12
N ARG A 204 -25.86 -6.67 2.30
CA ARG A 204 -25.86 -6.86 0.83
C ARG A 204 -25.60 -8.32 0.44
N SER A 205 -24.68 -8.99 1.13
CA SER A 205 -24.32 -10.40 0.89
C SER A 205 -25.47 -11.34 1.26
N LYS A 206 -26.12 -11.08 2.39
CA LYS A 206 -27.27 -11.85 2.86
C LYS A 206 -28.44 -11.77 1.87
N LEU A 207 -28.71 -10.57 1.32
CA LEU A 207 -29.76 -10.39 0.30
C LEU A 207 -29.46 -11.21 -0.98
N LYS A 208 -28.18 -11.39 -1.32
CA LYS A 208 -27.75 -12.16 -2.51
C LYS A 208 -27.54 -13.65 -2.24
N ASN A 209 -27.70 -14.07 -0.98
CA ASN A 209 -27.45 -15.45 -0.53
C ASN A 209 -26.09 -16.00 -1.03
N GLN A 210 -25.03 -15.22 -0.79
CA GLN A 210 -23.68 -15.59 -1.17
C GLN A 210 -22.63 -14.92 -0.26
N THR A 211 -21.44 -15.54 -0.18
CA THR A 211 -20.27 -14.93 0.45
C THR A 211 -19.49 -14.21 -0.64
N PRO A 212 -19.28 -12.89 -0.53
CA PRO A 212 -18.49 -12.16 -1.51
C PRO A 212 -17.02 -12.57 -1.40
N LYS A 213 -16.40 -12.80 -2.55
CA LYS A 213 -14.97 -13.15 -2.66
C LYS A 213 -14.38 -12.53 -3.91
N ILE A 214 -13.08 -12.31 -3.90
CA ILE A 214 -12.36 -11.97 -5.11
C ILE A 214 -11.50 -13.16 -5.57
N ILE A 215 -11.67 -13.56 -6.83
CA ILE A 215 -10.88 -14.57 -7.52
C ILE A 215 -9.88 -13.83 -8.39
N TRP A 216 -8.62 -13.77 -7.95
CA TRP A 216 -7.56 -13.03 -8.62
C TRP A 216 -6.70 -13.96 -9.48
N LEU A 217 -7.03 -14.05 -10.79
CA LEU A 217 -6.25 -14.86 -11.73
C LEU A 217 -5.03 -14.08 -12.22
N THR A 218 -3.84 -14.65 -12.01
CA THR A 218 -2.56 -14.13 -12.48
C THR A 218 -1.83 -15.15 -13.35
N GLY A 219 -0.98 -14.70 -14.26
CA GLY A 219 -0.21 -15.56 -15.18
C GLY A 219 0.15 -14.85 -16.48
N LEU A 220 0.98 -15.45 -17.32
CA LEU A 220 1.44 -14.91 -18.59
C LEU A 220 0.29 -14.67 -19.59
N SER A 221 0.51 -13.80 -20.58
CA SER A 221 -0.41 -13.71 -21.72
C SER A 221 -0.49 -15.07 -22.42
N GLY A 222 -1.68 -15.52 -22.81
CA GLY A 222 -1.85 -16.86 -23.42
C GLY A 222 -1.92 -18.01 -22.43
N SER A 223 -1.77 -17.80 -21.10
CA SER A 223 -1.87 -18.88 -20.09
C SER A 223 -3.29 -19.44 -19.89
N GLY A 224 -4.35 -18.80 -20.42
CA GLY A 224 -5.72 -19.29 -20.33
C GLY A 224 -6.61 -18.54 -19.32
N LYS A 225 -6.12 -17.50 -18.63
CA LYS A 225 -6.86 -16.73 -17.61
C LYS A 225 -8.26 -16.30 -18.04
N SER A 226 -8.38 -15.56 -19.15
CA SER A 226 -9.68 -15.03 -19.61
C SER A 226 -10.65 -16.14 -20.02
N THR A 227 -10.16 -17.26 -20.52
CA THR A 227 -10.98 -18.43 -20.83
C THR A 227 -11.54 -19.04 -19.55
N ILE A 228 -10.69 -19.31 -18.57
CA ILE A 228 -11.10 -19.86 -17.26
C ILE A 228 -12.05 -18.89 -16.55
N ALA A 229 -11.72 -17.59 -16.52
CA ALA A 229 -12.53 -16.55 -15.89
C ALA A 229 -13.95 -16.48 -16.47
N ASN A 230 -14.08 -16.53 -17.80
CA ASN A 230 -15.40 -16.54 -18.47
C ASN A 230 -16.20 -17.80 -18.17
N ILE A 231 -15.56 -18.96 -18.03
CA ILE A 231 -16.23 -20.20 -17.63
C ILE A 231 -16.71 -20.11 -16.19
N ILE A 232 -15.87 -19.60 -15.26
CA ILE A 232 -16.25 -19.37 -13.86
C ILE A 232 -17.48 -18.47 -13.78
N GLU A 233 -17.47 -17.32 -14.47
CA GLU A 233 -18.60 -16.39 -14.45
C GLU A 233 -19.90 -17.03 -14.95
N LYS A 234 -19.83 -17.77 -16.07
CA LYS A 234 -21.00 -18.49 -16.60
C LYS A 234 -21.55 -19.55 -15.63
N LYS A 235 -20.66 -20.31 -14.98
CA LYS A 235 -21.06 -21.33 -14.00
C LYS A 235 -21.68 -20.71 -12.76
N LEU A 236 -21.06 -19.64 -12.21
CA LEU A 236 -21.61 -18.90 -11.06
C LEU A 236 -23.00 -18.29 -11.40
N LEU A 237 -23.16 -17.73 -12.59
CA LEU A 237 -24.45 -17.22 -13.05
C LEU A 237 -25.51 -18.34 -13.13
N ALA A 238 -25.16 -19.51 -13.67
CA ALA A 238 -26.05 -20.67 -13.73
C ALA A 238 -26.44 -21.21 -12.34
N MET A 239 -25.56 -20.99 -11.32
CA MET A 239 -25.85 -21.31 -9.92
C MET A 239 -26.66 -20.20 -9.19
N GLY A 240 -27.11 -19.18 -9.92
CA GLY A 240 -27.84 -18.04 -9.34
C GLY A 240 -26.99 -17.10 -8.51
N LYS A 241 -25.64 -17.12 -8.67
CA LYS A 241 -24.71 -16.22 -7.98
C LYS A 241 -24.51 -14.92 -8.76
N HIS A 242 -24.32 -13.84 -8.03
CA HIS A 242 -24.03 -12.51 -8.56
C HIS A 242 -22.51 -12.32 -8.68
N ALA A 243 -21.96 -12.63 -9.85
CA ALA A 243 -20.55 -12.47 -10.15
C ALA A 243 -20.31 -11.36 -11.18
N TYR A 244 -19.09 -10.81 -11.21
CA TYR A 244 -18.67 -9.85 -12.22
C TYR A 244 -17.20 -10.09 -12.63
N LEU A 245 -16.98 -10.20 -13.95
CA LEU A 245 -15.65 -10.40 -14.53
C LEU A 245 -15.01 -9.06 -14.90
N LEU A 246 -13.89 -8.74 -14.25
CA LEU A 246 -12.97 -7.69 -14.63
C LEU A 246 -11.86 -8.30 -15.48
N ASP A 247 -11.96 -8.17 -16.80
CA ASP A 247 -10.93 -8.64 -17.73
C ASP A 247 -9.97 -7.51 -18.11
N GLY A 248 -8.67 -7.83 -18.21
CA GLY A 248 -7.61 -6.86 -18.42
C GLY A 248 -7.72 -6.03 -19.69
N ASP A 249 -8.25 -6.59 -20.78
CA ASP A 249 -8.45 -5.83 -22.02
C ASP A 249 -9.70 -4.95 -21.91
N ASN A 250 -10.78 -5.46 -21.34
CA ASN A 250 -12.05 -4.74 -21.22
C ASN A 250 -11.92 -3.47 -20.38
N VAL A 251 -11.23 -3.53 -19.24
CA VAL A 251 -11.06 -2.36 -18.37
C VAL A 251 -10.20 -1.27 -19.01
N ARG A 252 -9.33 -1.63 -19.97
CA ARG A 252 -8.52 -0.67 -20.72
C ARG A 252 -9.32 0.13 -21.76
N HIS A 253 -10.53 -0.28 -22.09
CA HIS A 253 -11.45 0.52 -22.91
C HIS A 253 -12.21 1.60 -22.11
N GLY A 254 -12.19 1.53 -20.77
CA GLY A 254 -12.90 2.45 -19.88
C GLY A 254 -12.04 2.93 -18.72
N LEU A 255 -12.11 2.22 -17.60
CA LEU A 255 -11.49 2.60 -16.32
C LEU A 255 -10.00 2.93 -16.44
N ASN A 256 -9.26 2.20 -17.27
CA ASN A 256 -7.80 2.30 -17.42
C ASN A 256 -7.38 2.70 -18.85
N LYS A 257 -8.23 3.43 -19.58
CA LYS A 257 -7.95 3.85 -20.98
C LYS A 257 -6.77 4.81 -21.12
N ASP A 258 -6.44 5.50 -20.04
CA ASP A 258 -5.33 6.46 -19.95
C ASP A 258 -3.98 5.79 -19.68
N LEU A 259 -3.95 4.48 -19.35
CA LEU A 259 -2.74 3.76 -19.00
C LEU A 259 -2.15 3.01 -20.21
N GLY A 260 -0.83 3.13 -20.35
CA GLY A 260 -0.03 2.35 -21.32
C GLY A 260 0.43 0.99 -20.76
N PHE A 261 1.65 0.59 -21.14
CA PHE A 261 2.25 -0.71 -20.76
C PHE A 261 3.63 -0.56 -20.11
N THR A 262 4.00 0.64 -19.66
CA THR A 262 5.19 0.83 -18.81
C THR A 262 5.01 0.12 -17.47
N ALA A 263 6.10 -0.09 -16.74
CA ALA A 263 6.02 -0.68 -15.41
C ALA A 263 5.11 0.15 -14.47
N ALA A 264 5.23 1.48 -14.50
CA ALA A 264 4.37 2.39 -13.73
C ALA A 264 2.88 2.27 -14.10
N ASP A 265 2.56 2.19 -15.40
CA ASP A 265 1.17 1.99 -15.86
C ASP A 265 0.59 0.65 -15.38
N ARG A 266 1.43 -0.40 -15.31
CA ARG A 266 1.00 -1.72 -14.82
C ARG A 266 0.70 -1.69 -13.33
N VAL A 267 1.54 -1.00 -12.52
CA VAL A 267 1.31 -0.79 -11.09
C VAL A 267 -0.02 -0.07 -10.87
N GLU A 268 -0.22 1.07 -11.55
CA GLU A 268 -1.45 1.86 -11.43
C GLU A 268 -2.69 1.10 -11.93
N ASN A 269 -2.54 0.29 -13.00
CA ASN A 269 -3.62 -0.57 -13.49
C ASN A 269 -4.08 -1.55 -12.40
N ILE A 270 -3.15 -2.23 -11.72
CA ILE A 270 -3.48 -3.17 -10.66
C ILE A 270 -4.08 -2.45 -9.44
N ARG A 271 -3.55 -1.29 -9.05
CA ARG A 271 -4.11 -0.49 -7.96
C ARG A 271 -5.57 -0.12 -8.21
N ARG A 272 -5.90 0.41 -9.40
CA ARG A 272 -7.29 0.77 -9.75
C ARG A 272 -8.22 -0.44 -9.76
N ILE A 273 -7.76 -1.58 -10.26
CA ILE A 273 -8.55 -2.81 -10.28
C ILE A 273 -8.80 -3.33 -8.86
N ALA A 274 -7.81 -3.30 -7.99
CA ALA A 274 -7.96 -3.72 -6.61
C ALA A 274 -8.99 -2.85 -5.86
N GLU A 275 -8.93 -1.52 -6.00
CA GLU A 275 -9.90 -0.60 -5.41
C GLU A 275 -11.33 -0.80 -5.98
N ALA A 276 -11.46 -0.96 -7.31
CA ALA A 276 -12.76 -1.25 -7.92
C ALA A 276 -13.32 -2.59 -7.43
N SER A 277 -12.48 -3.61 -7.31
CA SER A 277 -12.85 -4.92 -6.79
C SER A 277 -13.32 -4.85 -5.34
N LYS A 278 -12.68 -4.02 -4.50
CA LYS A 278 -13.08 -3.79 -3.10
C LYS A 278 -14.50 -3.21 -3.03
N LEU A 279 -14.81 -2.21 -3.85
CA LEU A 279 -16.16 -1.63 -3.90
C LEU A 279 -17.22 -2.64 -4.37
N MET A 280 -16.88 -3.48 -5.36
CA MET A 280 -17.78 -4.52 -5.85
C MET A 280 -18.00 -5.63 -4.82
N LEU A 281 -16.93 -6.02 -4.10
CA LEU A 281 -17.01 -6.99 -3.02
C LEU A 281 -17.86 -6.45 -1.86
N ASP A 282 -17.70 -5.17 -1.48
CA ASP A 282 -18.55 -4.50 -0.49
C ASP A 282 -20.02 -4.46 -0.95
N ALA A 283 -20.28 -4.36 -2.26
CA ALA A 283 -21.62 -4.51 -2.83
C ALA A 283 -22.17 -5.95 -2.75
N GLY A 284 -21.41 -6.92 -2.20
CA GLY A 284 -21.78 -8.31 -2.02
C GLY A 284 -21.63 -9.16 -3.27
N LEU A 285 -20.76 -8.78 -4.22
CA LEU A 285 -20.51 -9.53 -5.45
C LEU A 285 -19.33 -10.50 -5.28
N ILE A 286 -19.34 -11.58 -6.08
CA ILE A 286 -18.16 -12.38 -6.35
C ILE A 286 -17.42 -11.71 -7.51
N VAL A 287 -16.19 -11.25 -7.29
CA VAL A 287 -15.41 -10.56 -8.31
C VAL A 287 -14.38 -11.51 -8.92
N ILE A 288 -14.31 -11.57 -10.24
CA ILE A 288 -13.32 -12.36 -10.97
C ILE A 288 -12.38 -11.38 -11.66
N ALA A 289 -11.16 -11.24 -11.17
CA ALA A 289 -10.14 -10.36 -11.73
C ALA A 289 -9.16 -11.17 -12.59
N SER A 290 -9.15 -10.94 -13.91
CA SER A 290 -8.31 -11.66 -14.88
C SER A 290 -7.24 -10.75 -15.45
N PHE A 291 -6.05 -10.73 -14.81
CA PHE A 291 -4.95 -9.84 -15.17
C PHE A 291 -3.62 -10.60 -15.19
N ILE A 292 -2.64 -10.10 -15.97
CA ILE A 292 -1.27 -10.63 -15.88
C ILE A 292 -0.72 -10.39 -14.48
N SER A 293 -0.93 -9.19 -13.90
CA SER A 293 -0.45 -8.74 -12.57
C SER A 293 0.98 -9.22 -12.30
N PRO A 294 1.98 -8.71 -13.06
CA PRO A 294 3.28 -9.36 -13.19
C PRO A 294 4.12 -9.28 -11.92
N PHE A 295 3.93 -8.27 -11.09
CA PHE A 295 4.78 -8.03 -9.93
C PHE A 295 4.12 -8.52 -8.64
N ARG A 296 4.92 -9.16 -7.80
CA ARG A 296 4.46 -9.71 -6.51
C ARG A 296 4.00 -8.62 -5.55
N ALA A 297 4.70 -7.48 -5.54
CA ALA A 297 4.37 -6.36 -4.66
C ALA A 297 2.95 -5.85 -4.89
N GLU A 298 2.53 -5.70 -6.16
CA GLU A 298 1.18 -5.21 -6.49
C GLU A 298 0.09 -6.26 -6.18
N ARG A 299 0.37 -7.55 -6.31
CA ARG A 299 -0.58 -8.59 -5.88
C ARG A 299 -0.74 -8.64 -4.37
N ARG A 300 0.35 -8.43 -3.60
CA ARG A 300 0.28 -8.28 -2.14
C ARG A 300 -0.48 -7.03 -1.73
N MET A 301 -0.25 -5.89 -2.38
CA MET A 301 -1.01 -4.67 -2.17
C MET A 301 -2.49 -4.88 -2.49
N ALA A 302 -2.83 -5.54 -3.59
CA ALA A 302 -4.22 -5.88 -3.89
C ALA A 302 -4.84 -6.74 -2.78
N ARG A 303 -4.13 -7.79 -2.32
CA ARG A 303 -4.59 -8.66 -1.22
C ARG A 303 -4.84 -7.90 0.07
N SER A 304 -3.96 -6.95 0.45
CA SER A 304 -4.08 -6.19 1.71
C SER A 304 -5.32 -5.30 1.82
N LEU A 305 -6.04 -5.07 0.72
CA LEU A 305 -7.30 -4.33 0.73
C LEU A 305 -8.50 -5.16 1.21
N PHE A 306 -8.35 -6.47 1.37
CA PHE A 306 -9.42 -7.42 1.66
C PHE A 306 -9.19 -8.09 3.02
N GLU A 307 -10.27 -8.58 3.62
CA GLU A 307 -10.19 -9.38 4.84
C GLU A 307 -9.54 -10.75 4.55
N GLU A 308 -9.08 -11.40 5.60
CA GLU A 308 -8.59 -12.77 5.54
C GLU A 308 -9.63 -13.64 4.83
N ASP A 309 -9.49 -14.57 4.11
CA ASP A 309 -10.45 -15.40 3.37
C ASP A 309 -11.24 -14.75 2.21
N GLU A 310 -11.16 -13.46 1.99
CA GLU A 310 -11.88 -12.83 0.88
C GLU A 310 -11.11 -12.88 -0.45
N PHE A 311 -9.76 -12.96 -0.40
CA PHE A 311 -8.89 -12.91 -1.56
C PHE A 311 -8.34 -14.29 -1.91
N VAL A 312 -8.73 -14.81 -3.08
CA VAL A 312 -8.26 -16.10 -3.61
C VAL A 312 -7.35 -15.85 -4.81
N GLU A 313 -6.03 -15.97 -4.61
CA GLU A 313 -5.03 -15.86 -5.69
C GLU A 313 -4.95 -17.16 -6.47
N VAL A 314 -5.22 -17.10 -7.77
CA VAL A 314 -5.16 -18.24 -8.68
C VAL A 314 -4.01 -18.04 -9.66
N HIS A 315 -2.95 -18.85 -9.50
CA HIS A 315 -1.84 -18.87 -10.45
C HIS A 315 -2.20 -19.76 -11.64
N VAL A 316 -2.53 -19.14 -12.76
CA VAL A 316 -2.79 -19.81 -14.03
C VAL A 316 -1.44 -20.02 -14.74
N ASP A 317 -0.79 -21.15 -14.44
CA ASP A 317 0.56 -21.48 -14.85
C ASP A 317 0.56 -22.13 -16.23
N ALA A 318 1.49 -21.70 -17.07
CA ALA A 318 1.86 -22.30 -18.33
C ALA A 318 3.28 -21.85 -18.68
N SER A 319 4.04 -22.68 -19.36
CA SER A 319 5.36 -22.28 -19.85
C SER A 319 5.27 -21.19 -20.91
N LEU A 320 6.32 -20.37 -21.01
CA LEU A 320 6.38 -19.32 -22.03
C LEU A 320 6.23 -19.90 -23.43
N ALA A 321 6.80 -21.07 -23.69
CA ALA A 321 6.72 -21.76 -24.96
C ALA A 321 5.28 -22.09 -25.35
N ILE A 322 4.50 -22.64 -24.43
CA ILE A 322 3.07 -22.93 -24.66
C ILE A 322 2.23 -21.65 -24.79
N CYS A 323 2.54 -20.62 -24.01
CA CYS A 323 1.86 -19.32 -24.16
C CYS A 323 2.13 -18.70 -25.54
N GLU A 324 3.36 -18.82 -26.05
CA GLU A 324 3.76 -18.33 -27.39
C GLU A 324 3.12 -19.18 -28.50
N GLU A 325 3.07 -20.51 -28.34
CA GLU A 325 2.40 -21.41 -29.30
C GLU A 325 0.91 -21.07 -29.43
N ARG A 326 0.24 -20.89 -28.29
CA ARG A 326 -1.18 -20.52 -28.27
C ARG A 326 -1.47 -19.17 -28.88
N ASP A 327 -0.67 -18.16 -28.60
CA ASP A 327 -0.73 -16.76 -29.05
C ASP A 327 -2.10 -16.30 -29.59
N PRO A 328 -3.19 -16.39 -28.84
CA PRO A 328 -4.56 -16.18 -29.34
C PRO A 328 -4.80 -14.76 -29.90
N LYS A 329 -3.98 -13.80 -29.48
CA LYS A 329 -4.07 -12.37 -29.85
C LYS A 329 -2.96 -11.94 -30.83
N GLY A 330 -2.07 -12.83 -31.22
CA GLY A 330 -0.91 -12.54 -32.07
C GLY A 330 0.11 -11.60 -31.43
N LEU A 331 0.13 -11.49 -30.10
CA LEU A 331 1.00 -10.58 -29.37
C LEU A 331 2.46 -11.06 -29.39
N TYR A 332 2.71 -12.33 -29.20
CA TYR A 332 4.07 -12.90 -29.25
C TYR A 332 4.69 -12.75 -30.63
N LYS A 333 3.91 -12.92 -31.69
CA LYS A 333 4.37 -12.65 -33.08
C LYS A 333 4.77 -11.19 -33.28
N LYS A 334 4.05 -10.23 -32.65
CA LYS A 334 4.38 -8.80 -32.69
C LYS A 334 5.64 -8.49 -31.88
N VAL A 335 5.81 -9.12 -30.72
CA VAL A 335 7.01 -9.01 -29.86
C VAL A 335 8.26 -9.50 -30.63
N ARG A 336 8.19 -10.69 -31.23
CA ARG A 336 9.29 -11.24 -32.04
C ARG A 336 9.71 -10.36 -33.22
N ARG A 337 8.78 -9.57 -33.75
CA ARG A 337 9.04 -8.57 -34.81
C ARG A 337 9.51 -7.22 -34.27
N GLY A 338 9.68 -7.06 -32.95
CA GLY A 338 10.05 -5.80 -32.30
C GLY A 338 8.95 -4.72 -32.31
N ALA A 339 7.70 -5.09 -32.65
CA ALA A 339 6.59 -4.15 -32.70
C ALA A 339 5.98 -3.83 -31.33
N ILE A 340 6.24 -4.65 -30.31
CA ILE A 340 5.82 -4.44 -28.93
C ILE A 340 7.04 -4.52 -28.03
N ARG A 341 7.18 -3.58 -27.11
CA ARG A 341 8.21 -3.54 -26.06
C ARG A 341 7.55 -3.69 -24.68
N ASN A 342 8.34 -4.02 -23.66
CA ASN A 342 7.90 -4.21 -22.27
C ASN A 342 6.83 -5.33 -22.15
N PHE A 343 7.02 -6.42 -22.87
CA PHE A 343 6.10 -7.54 -22.86
C PHE A 343 6.44 -8.53 -21.75
N THR A 344 5.50 -8.77 -20.82
CA THR A 344 5.70 -9.63 -19.66
C THR A 344 6.05 -11.06 -20.05
N GLY A 345 7.13 -11.58 -19.48
CA GLY A 345 7.67 -12.90 -19.74
C GLY A 345 8.66 -12.96 -20.90
N PHE A 346 8.87 -11.86 -21.64
CA PHE A 346 9.83 -11.78 -22.74
C PHE A 346 10.95 -10.76 -22.45
N ASP A 347 10.63 -9.47 -22.40
CA ASP A 347 11.55 -8.35 -22.11
C ASP A 347 11.14 -7.58 -20.84
N SER A 348 10.12 -8.07 -20.12
CA SER A 348 9.66 -7.57 -18.83
C SER A 348 9.41 -8.75 -17.89
N PRO A 349 9.78 -8.66 -16.61
CA PRO A 349 9.69 -9.79 -15.66
C PRO A 349 8.24 -10.18 -15.34
N TYR A 350 8.08 -11.41 -14.91
CA TYR A 350 6.89 -11.95 -14.23
C TYR A 350 7.31 -12.65 -12.96
N ASP A 351 6.93 -12.10 -11.82
CA ASP A 351 7.18 -12.69 -10.50
C ASP A 351 6.12 -13.74 -10.23
N ARG A 352 6.48 -15.02 -10.23
CA ARG A 352 5.54 -16.09 -9.89
C ARG A 352 5.01 -15.90 -8.47
N PRO A 353 3.70 -16.17 -8.21
CA PRO A 353 3.16 -16.21 -6.85
C PRO A 353 3.95 -17.19 -5.98
N GLU A 354 4.18 -16.83 -4.72
CA GLU A 354 4.89 -17.70 -3.76
C GLU A 354 3.93 -18.72 -3.14
N ASN A 355 2.79 -18.26 -2.68
CA ASN A 355 1.80 -19.05 -1.96
C ASN A 355 0.37 -18.72 -2.49
N PRO A 356 0.05 -19.02 -3.76
CA PRO A 356 -1.30 -18.84 -4.26
C PRO A 356 -2.21 -19.87 -3.62
N GLU A 357 -3.46 -19.53 -3.34
CA GLU A 357 -4.47 -20.48 -2.85
C GLU A 357 -4.68 -21.62 -3.84
N ILE A 358 -4.61 -21.30 -5.14
CA ILE A 358 -4.80 -22.30 -6.19
C ILE A 358 -3.74 -22.12 -7.26
N ARG A 359 -3.09 -23.24 -7.65
CA ARG A 359 -2.24 -23.31 -8.84
C ARG A 359 -2.88 -24.21 -9.88
N ILE A 360 -3.07 -23.69 -11.09
CA ILE A 360 -3.61 -24.42 -12.24
C ILE A 360 -2.54 -24.52 -13.32
N ASP A 361 -2.08 -25.71 -13.60
CA ASP A 361 -1.22 -26.00 -14.74
C ASP A 361 -2.10 -26.25 -15.98
N THR A 362 -2.19 -25.27 -16.85
CA THR A 362 -3.04 -25.33 -18.05
C THR A 362 -2.42 -26.13 -19.21
N GLU A 363 -1.25 -26.72 -19.03
CA GLU A 363 -0.70 -27.70 -19.96
C GLU A 363 -1.32 -29.08 -19.76
N THR A 364 -1.77 -29.36 -18.53
CA THR A 364 -2.32 -30.66 -18.14
C THR A 364 -3.79 -30.61 -17.76
N VAL A 365 -4.31 -29.44 -17.37
CA VAL A 365 -5.68 -29.26 -16.89
C VAL A 365 -6.51 -28.44 -17.91
N SER A 366 -7.68 -28.94 -18.27
CA SER A 366 -8.58 -28.21 -19.15
C SER A 366 -9.15 -26.95 -18.48
N ALA A 367 -9.59 -25.95 -19.28
CA ALA A 367 -10.17 -24.74 -18.74
C ALA A 367 -11.47 -24.98 -17.96
N GLU A 368 -12.26 -25.99 -18.39
CA GLU A 368 -13.49 -26.41 -17.69
C GLU A 368 -13.20 -27.02 -16.32
N GLU A 369 -12.23 -27.91 -16.24
CA GLU A 369 -11.78 -28.54 -15.00
C GLU A 369 -11.16 -27.51 -14.05
N ALA A 370 -10.34 -26.59 -14.58
CA ALA A 370 -9.77 -25.49 -13.83
C ALA A 370 -10.86 -24.61 -13.18
N ALA A 371 -11.90 -24.25 -13.95
CA ALA A 371 -13.02 -23.48 -13.45
C ALA A 371 -13.79 -24.21 -12.33
N ILE A 372 -14.00 -25.52 -12.46
CA ILE A 372 -14.65 -26.34 -11.44
C ILE A 372 -13.81 -26.34 -10.15
N ARG A 373 -12.50 -26.62 -10.23
CA ARG A 373 -11.60 -26.62 -9.07
C ARG A 373 -11.62 -25.27 -8.32
N ILE A 374 -11.69 -24.17 -9.06
CA ILE A 374 -11.73 -22.82 -8.47
C ILE A 374 -13.08 -22.58 -7.77
N ILE A 375 -14.22 -22.99 -8.40
CA ILE A 375 -15.53 -22.82 -7.81
C ILE A 375 -15.71 -23.69 -6.56
N ASP A 376 -15.20 -24.90 -6.57
CA ASP A 376 -15.26 -25.83 -5.43
C ASP A 376 -14.46 -25.34 -4.21
N TYR A 377 -13.51 -24.43 -4.43
CA TYR A 377 -12.72 -23.80 -3.37
C TYR A 377 -13.44 -22.63 -2.68
N LEU A 378 -14.44 -21.99 -3.34
CA LEU A 378 -15.12 -20.79 -2.84
C LEU A 378 -16.09 -21.09 -1.69
#